data_f3f684af4b11ab6bf91f37a900e58ac9
#
_entry.id   f3f684af4b11ab6bf91f37a900e58ac9
#
_cell.length_a   1.000
_cell.length_b   1.000
_cell.length_c   1.000
_cell.angle_alpha   90.00
_cell.angle_beta   90.00
_cell.angle_gamma   90.00
#
_symmetry.space_group_name_H-M   'P 1'
#
loop_
_entity.id
_entity.type
_entity.pdbx_description
1 polymer ?
#
loop_
_entity_poly.entity_id
_entity_poly.type
_entity_poly.pdbx_seq_one_letter_code
_entity_poly.pdbx_strand_id
1 'polypeptide(L)'
;MTTAIAYTSGKPHIGNTYEIVLADSIARFKREQGYDVFFQTGTDEHGQKIELKAEEKGVTPKDFVDEVSTEIRRIWDLMNTSYDKFIRTTDADHEKQVQKIFNKLYD
;
A
#
# COMPACT_ATOMS: atom_id res chain seq x y z
N MET A 1 -3.04 -2.14 13.45
CA MET A 1 -3.56 -0.89 12.86
C MET A 1 -3.26 -0.86 11.36
N THR A 2 -4.19 -0.43 10.56
CA THR A 2 -4.04 -0.32 9.09
C THR A 2 -4.47 1.06 8.61
N THR A 3 -3.94 1.48 7.46
CA THR A 3 -4.44 2.64 6.69
C THR A 3 -5.21 2.16 5.46
N ALA A 4 -5.87 3.08 4.75
CA ALA A 4 -6.15 2.86 3.35
C ALA A 4 -4.82 2.69 2.60
N ILE A 5 -4.83 1.87 1.55
CA ILE A 5 -3.64 1.63 0.73
C ILE A 5 -3.70 2.52 -0.51
N ALA A 6 -2.57 3.16 -0.85
CA ALA A 6 -2.52 4.11 -1.95
C ALA A 6 -2.65 3.40 -3.30
N TYR A 7 -3.54 3.94 -4.17
CA TYR A 7 -3.73 3.41 -5.52
C TYR A 7 -2.57 3.82 -6.43
N THR A 8 -1.95 2.85 -7.10
CA THR A 8 -0.73 3.05 -7.90
C THR A 8 -0.98 3.61 -9.30
N SER A 9 -2.02 4.40 -9.49
CA SER A 9 -2.28 5.09 -10.75
C SER A 9 -1.41 6.35 -10.95
N GLY A 10 -0.68 6.78 -9.93
CA GLY A 10 0.20 7.94 -9.96
C GLY A 10 0.81 8.25 -8.59
N LYS A 11 1.55 9.36 -8.51
CA LYS A 11 2.13 9.82 -7.24
C LYS A 11 1.05 10.13 -6.22
N PRO A 12 1.29 9.87 -4.92
CA PRO A 12 0.35 10.24 -3.87
C PRO A 12 0.24 11.76 -3.76
N HIS A 13 -0.97 12.24 -3.47
CA HIS A 13 -1.20 13.65 -3.18
C HIS A 13 -1.19 13.92 -1.67
N ILE A 14 -1.33 15.19 -1.29
CA ILE A 14 -1.26 15.62 0.11
C ILE A 14 -2.33 14.95 1.01
N GLY A 15 -3.49 14.58 0.47
CA GLY A 15 -4.52 13.84 1.21
C GLY A 15 -4.05 12.45 1.63
N ASN A 16 -3.29 11.76 0.79
CA ASN A 16 -2.68 10.47 1.13
C ASN A 16 -1.62 10.63 2.22
N THR A 17 -0.79 11.69 2.14
CA THR A 17 0.23 11.97 3.15
C THR A 17 -0.40 12.37 4.49
N TYR A 18 -1.48 13.12 4.48
CA TYR A 18 -2.24 13.45 5.69
C TYR A 18 -2.71 12.19 6.43
N GLU A 19 -3.29 11.26 5.72
CA GLU A 19 -3.78 10.00 6.28
C GLU A 19 -2.66 9.17 6.91
N ILE A 20 -1.55 9.01 6.20
CA ILE A 20 -0.43 8.21 6.70
C ILE A 20 0.24 8.85 7.92
N VAL A 21 0.37 10.16 7.96
CA VAL A 21 0.93 10.90 9.12
C VAL A 21 0.00 10.78 10.32
N LEU A 22 -1.31 10.90 10.13
CA LEU A 22 -2.29 10.74 11.19
C LEU A 22 -2.21 9.33 11.80
N ALA A 23 -2.21 8.30 10.96
CA ALA A 23 -2.11 6.91 11.41
C ALA A 23 -0.78 6.65 12.12
N ASP A 24 0.33 7.14 11.60
CA ASP A 24 1.65 7.01 12.20
C ASP A 24 1.71 7.67 13.59
N SER A 25 1.12 8.85 13.73
CA SER A 25 1.03 9.55 15.02
C SER A 25 0.28 8.74 16.07
N ILE A 26 -0.83 8.10 15.69
CA ILE A 26 -1.60 7.23 16.57
C ILE A 26 -0.79 5.99 16.94
N ALA A 27 -0.10 5.37 15.98
CA ALA A 27 0.74 4.20 16.23
C ALA A 27 1.85 4.51 17.23
N ARG A 28 2.54 5.64 17.06
CA ARG A 28 3.60 6.10 17.96
C ARG A 28 3.06 6.38 19.37
N PHE A 29 1.93 7.06 19.46
CA PHE A 29 1.27 7.36 20.72
C PHE A 29 0.91 6.07 21.47
N LYS A 30 0.34 5.09 20.78
CA LYS A 30 0.00 3.81 21.40
C LYS A 30 1.22 3.01 21.86
N ARG A 31 2.33 3.06 21.10
CA ARG A 31 3.60 2.45 21.53
C ARG A 31 4.14 3.10 22.80
N GLU A 32 4.07 4.43 22.91
CA GLU A 32 4.44 5.15 24.13
C GLU A 32 3.61 4.75 25.34
N GLN A 33 2.33 4.39 25.12
CA GLN A 33 1.45 3.87 26.17
C GLN A 33 1.74 2.40 26.54
N GLY A 34 2.71 1.75 25.90
CA GLY A 34 3.08 0.36 26.17
C GLY A 34 2.30 -0.70 25.38
N TYR A 35 1.51 -0.29 24.37
CA TYR A 35 0.84 -1.25 23.48
C TYR A 35 1.83 -1.86 22.47
N ASP A 36 1.65 -3.14 22.21
CA ASP A 36 2.32 -3.81 21.09
C ASP A 36 1.55 -3.48 19.79
N VAL A 37 2.10 -2.56 19.01
CA VAL A 37 1.44 -2.04 17.81
C VAL A 37 2.08 -2.61 16.55
N PHE A 38 1.31 -3.36 15.77
CA PHE A 38 1.64 -3.74 14.40
C PHE A 38 0.92 -2.78 13.45
N PHE A 39 1.69 -1.97 12.72
CA PHE A 39 1.18 -0.95 11.81
C PHE A 39 1.46 -1.35 10.36
N GLN A 40 0.40 -1.53 9.57
CA GLN A 40 0.48 -1.91 8.18
C GLN A 40 -0.12 -0.84 7.27
N THR A 41 0.60 -0.52 6.22
CA THR A 41 0.15 0.27 5.07
C THR A 41 0.54 -0.46 3.79
N GLY A 42 0.37 0.16 2.64
CA GLY A 42 0.76 -0.46 1.38
C GLY A 42 0.21 0.24 0.15
N THR A 43 0.17 -0.51 -0.95
CA THR A 43 -0.30 -0.04 -2.25
C THR A 43 -1.33 -0.97 -2.87
N ASP A 44 -2.33 -0.37 -3.53
CA ASP A 44 -3.33 -1.05 -4.35
C ASP A 44 -2.88 -1.00 -5.81
N GLU A 45 -2.63 -2.18 -6.40
CA GLU A 45 -1.87 -2.31 -7.64
C GLU A 45 -2.62 -2.97 -8.79
N HIS A 46 -3.93 -3.18 -8.65
CA HIS A 46 -4.76 -3.78 -9.68
C HIS A 46 -5.77 -2.79 -10.27
N GLY A 47 -6.12 -2.97 -11.53
CA GLY A 47 -7.19 -2.24 -12.20
C GLY A 47 -6.86 -1.79 -13.62
N GLN A 48 -7.90 -1.61 -14.41
CA GLN A 48 -7.82 -1.20 -15.82
C GLN A 48 -7.08 0.13 -16.01
N LYS A 49 -7.27 1.07 -15.10
CA LYS A 49 -6.60 2.38 -15.17
C LYS A 49 -5.07 2.25 -15.12
N ILE A 50 -4.57 1.28 -14.38
CA ILE A 50 -3.13 0.99 -14.30
C ILE A 50 -2.64 0.40 -15.62
N GLU A 51 -3.40 -0.53 -16.20
CA GLU A 51 -3.07 -1.13 -17.50
C GLU A 51 -2.97 -0.05 -18.59
N LEU A 52 -3.96 0.84 -18.68
CA LEU A 52 -3.97 1.94 -19.65
C LEU A 52 -2.77 2.88 -19.46
N LYS A 53 -2.42 3.22 -18.23
CA LYS A 53 -1.26 4.08 -17.95
C LYS A 53 0.07 3.40 -18.27
N ALA A 54 0.17 2.11 -18.02
CA ALA A 54 1.35 1.33 -18.38
C ALA A 54 1.52 1.28 -19.92
N GLU A 55 0.43 1.08 -20.64
CA GLU A 55 0.41 1.09 -22.11
C GLU A 55 0.84 2.45 -22.67
N GLU A 56 0.30 3.56 -22.15
CA GLU A 56 0.70 4.93 -22.54
C GLU A 56 2.19 5.17 -22.30
N LYS A 57 2.77 4.60 -21.25
CA LYS A 57 4.19 4.72 -20.90
C LYS A 57 5.08 3.74 -21.67
N GLY A 58 4.49 2.75 -22.34
CA GLY A 58 5.23 1.74 -23.10
C GLY A 58 5.93 0.69 -22.22
N VAL A 59 5.40 0.44 -21.04
CA VAL A 59 5.93 -0.56 -20.09
C VAL A 59 4.86 -1.60 -19.73
N THR A 60 5.27 -2.72 -19.13
CA THR A 60 4.30 -3.69 -18.64
C THR A 60 3.54 -3.15 -17.41
N PRO A 61 2.30 -3.59 -17.14
CA PRO A 61 1.60 -3.21 -15.91
C PRO A 61 2.41 -3.52 -14.65
N LYS A 62 3.13 -4.63 -14.63
CA LYS A 62 3.98 -5.02 -13.49
C LYS A 62 5.13 -4.03 -13.27
N ASP A 63 5.83 -3.64 -14.33
CA ASP A 63 6.92 -2.66 -14.25
C ASP A 63 6.41 -1.30 -13.80
N PHE A 64 5.23 -0.90 -14.31
CA PHE A 64 4.60 0.35 -13.93
C PHE A 64 4.27 0.39 -12.43
N VAL A 65 3.62 -0.65 -11.89
CA VAL A 65 3.27 -0.68 -10.47
C VAL A 65 4.50 -0.86 -9.57
N ASP A 66 5.54 -1.54 -10.03
CA ASP A 66 6.80 -1.65 -9.30
C ASP A 66 7.46 -0.27 -9.13
N GLU A 67 7.48 0.54 -10.19
CA GLU A 67 8.01 1.90 -10.15
C GLU A 67 7.20 2.80 -9.21
N VAL A 68 5.87 2.83 -9.37
CA VAL A 68 4.99 3.70 -8.57
C VAL A 68 4.97 3.28 -7.11
N SER A 69 4.91 1.99 -6.82
CA SER A 69 4.94 1.47 -5.45
C SER A 69 6.26 1.82 -4.74
N THR A 70 7.37 1.69 -5.46
CA THR A 70 8.69 2.08 -4.94
C THR A 70 8.74 3.56 -4.60
N GLU A 71 8.18 4.42 -5.45
CA GLU A 71 8.14 5.86 -5.21
C GLU A 71 7.24 6.22 -4.00
N ILE A 72 6.07 5.59 -3.88
CA ILE A 72 5.18 5.78 -2.73
C ILE A 72 5.89 5.38 -1.44
N ARG A 73 6.53 4.22 -1.43
CA ARG A 73 7.30 3.74 -0.28
C ARG A 73 8.42 4.70 0.09
N ARG A 74 9.14 5.20 -0.91
CA ARG A 74 10.21 6.20 -0.71
C ARG A 74 9.66 7.45 -0.03
N ILE A 75 8.49 7.92 -0.44
CA ILE A 75 7.85 9.11 0.16
C ILE A 75 7.45 8.83 1.62
N TRP A 76 6.86 7.67 1.91
CA TRP A 76 6.52 7.28 3.28
C TRP A 76 7.76 7.16 4.17
N ASP A 77 8.85 6.62 3.64
CA ASP A 77 10.13 6.51 4.35
C ASP A 77 10.75 7.89 4.59
N LEU A 78 10.67 8.80 3.61
CA LEU A 78 11.12 10.19 3.76
C LEU A 78 10.37 10.92 4.88
N MET A 79 9.09 10.61 5.08
CA MET A 79 8.27 11.15 6.16
C MET A 79 8.50 10.43 7.49
N ASN A 80 9.46 9.53 7.55
CA ASN A 80 9.80 8.74 8.74
C ASN A 80 8.60 7.96 9.32
N THR A 81 7.76 7.42 8.44
CA THR A 81 6.60 6.61 8.82
C THR A 81 7.04 5.30 9.47
N SER A 82 6.48 4.95 10.61
CA SER A 82 6.88 3.82 11.43
C SER A 82 6.10 2.53 11.16
N TYR A 83 5.68 2.29 9.91
CA TYR A 83 4.99 1.06 9.55
C TYR A 83 5.89 -0.18 9.76
N ASP A 84 5.28 -1.26 10.20
CA ASP A 84 5.96 -2.56 10.37
C ASP A 84 5.90 -3.39 9.09
N LYS A 85 4.84 -3.21 8.30
CA LYS A 85 4.67 -3.89 7.02
C LYS A 85 4.15 -2.93 5.95
N PHE A 86 4.77 -2.99 4.78
CA PHE A 86 4.30 -2.37 3.56
C PHE A 86 3.82 -3.47 2.62
N ILE A 87 2.50 -3.63 2.51
CA ILE A 87 1.90 -4.67 1.67
C ILE A 87 1.64 -4.14 0.26
N ARG A 88 1.89 -4.98 -0.73
CA ARG A 88 1.51 -4.75 -2.11
C ARG A 88 0.44 -5.76 -2.49
N THR A 89 -0.63 -5.32 -3.16
CA THR A 89 -1.68 -6.26 -3.57
C THR A 89 -1.21 -7.26 -4.63
N THR A 90 -0.04 -7.03 -5.24
CA THR A 90 0.66 -7.99 -6.12
C THR A 90 1.59 -8.95 -5.38
N ASP A 91 1.74 -8.83 -4.07
CA ASP A 91 2.54 -9.78 -3.29
C ASP A 91 1.93 -11.18 -3.35
N ALA A 92 2.77 -12.20 -3.57
CA ALA A 92 2.31 -13.58 -3.76
C ALA A 92 1.55 -14.13 -2.54
N ASP A 93 1.94 -13.79 -1.33
CA ASP A 93 1.26 -14.18 -0.11
C ASP A 93 -0.12 -13.53 0.02
N HIS A 94 -0.25 -12.26 -0.40
CA HIS A 94 -1.54 -11.57 -0.46
C HIS A 94 -2.47 -12.22 -1.47
N GLU A 95 -2.02 -12.44 -2.70
CA GLU A 95 -2.80 -13.09 -3.75
C GLU A 95 -3.29 -14.47 -3.32
N LYS A 96 -2.42 -15.26 -2.74
CA LYS A 96 -2.76 -16.59 -2.21
C LYS A 96 -3.84 -16.53 -1.14
N GLN A 97 -3.77 -15.56 -0.24
CA GLN A 97 -4.76 -15.39 0.81
C GLN A 97 -6.11 -14.93 0.25
N VAL A 98 -6.11 -14.02 -0.72
CA VAL A 98 -7.32 -13.55 -1.42
C VAL A 98 -8.00 -14.72 -2.13
N GLN A 99 -7.24 -15.52 -2.88
CA GLN A 99 -7.76 -16.71 -3.57
C GLN A 99 -8.40 -17.70 -2.59
N LYS A 100 -7.76 -17.93 -1.45
CA LYS A 100 -8.30 -18.83 -0.41
C LYS A 100 -9.65 -18.35 0.14
N ILE A 101 -9.78 -17.05 0.41
CA ILE A 101 -11.02 -16.47 0.91
C ILE A 101 -12.10 -16.49 -0.18
N PHE A 102 -11.75 -16.11 -1.41
CA PHE A 102 -12.66 -16.10 -2.54
C PHE A 102 -13.25 -17.52 -2.80
N ASN A 103 -12.40 -18.54 -2.84
CA ASN A 103 -12.84 -19.92 -3.01
C ASN A 103 -13.81 -20.35 -1.91
N LYS A 104 -13.52 -19.97 -0.67
CA LYS A 104 -14.40 -20.29 0.47
C LYS A 104 -15.77 -19.61 0.38
N LEU A 105 -15.84 -18.41 -0.18
CA LEU A 105 -17.10 -17.69 -0.37
C LEU A 105 -17.86 -18.18 -1.61
N TYR A 106 -17.14 -18.66 -2.63
CA TYR A 106 -17.74 -19.19 -3.87
C TYR A 106 -18.40 -20.55 -3.67
N ASP A 107 -17.81 -21.40 -2.86
CA ASP A 107 -18.36 -22.70 -2.49
C ASP A 107 -19.50 -22.57 -1.46
#